data_5bd0fad423881f6eefa20697d44d15e0
#
_entry.id   5bd0fad423881f6eefa20697d44d15e0
#
_cell.length_a   1.000
_cell.length_b   1.000
_cell.length_c   1.000
_cell.angle_alpha   90.00
_cell.angle_beta   90.00
_cell.angle_gamma   90.00
#
_symmetry.space_group_name_H-M   'P 1'
#
loop_
_entity.id
_entity.type
_entity.pdbx_description
1 polymer ?
#
loop_
_entity_poly.entity_id
_entity_poly.type
_entity_poly.pdbx_seq_one_letter_code
_entity_poly.pdbx_strand_id
1 'polypeptide(L)'
;EREDYQQLILEYLSETNGYRIRKNTDFQPKLAMDTAVLMEFLRNTQADQLEKLERLYKDRTEETIINLLNNEILKDSRGLMDVLREGIEFDNGTTLTLLYRKPETSINKQAVANYEQNIFSVMEEVYHKEGERIDLVLFVNGLAIFTVELKCNTSGQSYEDAIEQYKQQRDAKTRLFKPRAGVLAAFAMDLNEVYFTTELKGHSTFFNPFNIGDNYGKGNPHHPDGINVSYMWEDIWTKDTLSFLLERIIYIKTKESRNPDTKKAKRTKSLIFPRYHQLRAVRRVLADVKKNGPENNYLIEHSAGSGKTETISWLAHTLATVHNSENQNIFDTVLIVTDRIVVDRQLQEAIQGIPHKAGQVKVMDDKSHSADLASALRGNTKIIVTTIHKFFHILQQDLLGKIKHKTFAVVIDEAHSSTHGTLMQAMTTVLSHKYENSDGDDNLDVESSIIEEIQKSGKQSNVSMIAFTATPKPETIQLFGKLNADGHKESFDLYSMKQAIEEGYILNVLDNYVIYKTYFELQKKINDDPEFKSITAKRKIARFIDLHDTNIAQKVEIIIEHFKNNIMHQLDGTAKAMVVTSSREAAVKYRYEFERYIKANGYSGIR
;
A
#
# COMPACT_ATOMS: atom_id res chain seq x y z
N GLU A 1 5.93 34.42 12.39
CA GLU A 1 5.49 33.06 12.78
C GLU A 1 5.32 32.11 11.58
N ARG A 2 4.55 32.49 10.52
CA ARG A 2 4.49 31.67 9.30
C ARG A 2 5.81 31.72 8.53
N GLU A 3 6.39 32.88 8.39
CA GLU A 3 7.70 33.07 7.76
C GLU A 3 8.79 32.32 8.54
N ASP A 4 8.75 32.32 9.86
CA ASP A 4 9.66 31.57 10.73
C ASP A 4 9.52 30.04 10.51
N TYR A 5 8.28 29.54 10.37
CA TYR A 5 8.03 28.12 10.11
C TYR A 5 8.52 27.69 8.72
N GLN A 6 8.26 28.49 7.69
CA GLN A 6 8.75 28.25 6.34
C GLN A 6 10.29 28.30 6.30
N GLN A 7 10.89 29.30 6.96
CA GLN A 7 12.34 29.47 7.05
C GLN A 7 13.01 28.28 7.73
N LEU A 8 12.45 27.77 8.83
CA LEU A 8 12.94 26.58 9.53
C LEU A 8 13.01 25.36 8.60
N ILE A 9 11.97 25.13 7.79
CA ILE A 9 11.95 24.04 6.82
C ILE A 9 13.06 24.23 5.77
N LEU A 10 13.21 25.45 5.24
CA LEU A 10 14.23 25.76 4.22
C LEU A 10 15.64 25.57 4.76
N GLU A 11 15.92 26.03 5.97
CA GLU A 11 17.21 25.87 6.65
C GLU A 11 17.52 24.37 6.85
N TYR A 12 16.57 23.60 7.37
CA TYR A 12 16.77 22.16 7.56
C TYR A 12 17.01 21.42 6.23
N LEU A 13 16.19 21.70 5.21
CA LEU A 13 16.38 21.11 3.88
C LEU A 13 17.73 21.44 3.28
N SER A 14 18.20 22.69 3.44
CA SER A 14 19.48 23.12 2.90
C SER A 14 20.67 22.58 3.70
N GLU A 15 20.69 22.81 5.01
CA GLU A 15 21.85 22.53 5.85
C GLU A 15 21.99 21.04 6.19
N THR A 16 20.87 20.37 6.44
CA THR A 16 20.86 18.94 6.85
C THR A 16 20.67 18.02 5.66
N ASN A 17 19.68 18.29 4.80
CA ASN A 17 19.35 17.41 3.68
C ASN A 17 20.14 17.75 2.40
N GLY A 18 20.89 18.88 2.37
CA GLY A 18 21.71 19.29 1.25
C GLY A 18 20.92 19.68 0.01
N TYR A 19 19.70 20.21 0.19
CA TYR A 19 18.95 20.83 -0.90
C TYR A 19 19.56 22.18 -1.28
N ARG A 20 19.44 22.54 -2.56
CA ARG A 20 19.79 23.88 -3.02
C ARG A 20 18.57 24.77 -2.92
N ILE A 21 18.65 25.88 -2.18
CA ILE A 21 17.63 26.93 -2.21
C ILE A 21 17.77 27.67 -3.53
N ARG A 22 16.69 27.75 -4.30
CA ARG A 22 16.62 28.44 -5.58
C ARG A 22 15.67 29.61 -5.51
N LYS A 23 15.89 30.62 -6.35
CA LYS A 23 14.99 31.79 -6.43
C LYS A 23 13.70 31.41 -7.18
N ASN A 24 12.57 31.90 -6.73
CA ASN A 24 11.28 31.71 -7.41
C ASN A 24 11.26 32.27 -8.84
N THR A 25 12.11 33.24 -9.16
CA THR A 25 12.30 33.79 -10.50
C THR A 25 12.92 32.81 -11.50
N ASP A 26 13.58 31.75 -11.01
CA ASP A 26 14.19 30.72 -11.84
C ASP A 26 13.15 29.67 -12.30
N PHE A 27 11.95 29.68 -11.72
CA PHE A 27 10.85 28.79 -12.10
C PHE A 27 10.22 29.18 -13.43
N GLN A 28 10.02 28.21 -14.30
CA GLN A 28 9.34 28.39 -15.57
C GLN A 28 7.89 27.88 -15.49
N PRO A 29 6.88 28.74 -15.26
CA PRO A 29 5.50 28.31 -15.01
C PRO A 29 4.87 27.48 -16.15
N LYS A 30 5.21 27.78 -17.41
CA LYS A 30 4.72 27.06 -18.60
C LYS A 30 5.29 25.65 -18.72
N LEU A 31 6.40 25.37 -18.08
CA LEU A 31 7.12 24.10 -18.11
C LEU A 31 6.98 23.32 -16.78
N ALA A 32 6.72 24.04 -15.68
CA ALA A 32 6.81 23.55 -14.30
C ALA A 32 8.21 23.00 -13.97
N MET A 33 9.26 23.76 -14.34
CA MET A 33 10.67 23.36 -14.22
C MET A 33 11.56 24.53 -13.82
N ASP A 34 12.73 24.18 -13.23
CA ASP A 34 13.93 25.00 -13.20
C ASP A 34 14.87 24.50 -14.30
N THR A 35 14.82 25.12 -15.47
CA THR A 35 15.59 24.68 -16.64
C THR A 35 17.09 24.85 -16.47
N ALA A 36 17.55 25.80 -15.64
CA ALA A 36 18.97 26.00 -15.36
C ALA A 36 19.55 24.82 -14.58
N VAL A 37 18.86 24.36 -13.53
CA VAL A 37 19.25 23.16 -12.76
C VAL A 37 19.17 21.90 -13.62
N LEU A 38 18.16 21.77 -14.47
CA LEU A 38 18.05 20.65 -15.40
C LEU A 38 19.27 20.57 -16.33
N MET A 39 19.62 21.68 -16.96
CA MET A 39 20.77 21.70 -17.88
C MET A 39 22.09 21.51 -17.14
N GLU A 40 22.24 22.04 -15.93
CA GLU A 40 23.41 21.77 -15.08
C GLU A 40 23.54 20.27 -14.80
N PHE A 41 22.47 19.61 -14.37
CA PHE A 41 22.46 18.17 -14.13
C PHE A 41 22.88 17.38 -15.38
N LEU A 42 22.31 17.68 -16.53
CA LEU A 42 22.64 17.01 -17.78
C LEU A 42 24.09 17.21 -18.20
N ARG A 43 24.63 18.45 -18.07
CA ARG A 43 26.05 18.74 -18.37
C ARG A 43 26.99 17.97 -17.45
N ASN A 44 26.67 17.89 -16.17
CA ASN A 44 27.53 17.22 -15.20
C ASN A 44 27.55 15.71 -15.35
N THR A 45 26.48 15.13 -15.89
CA THR A 45 26.31 13.67 -15.88
C THR A 45 26.33 13.03 -17.26
N GLN A 46 26.11 13.78 -18.34
CA GLN A 46 25.86 13.24 -19.69
C GLN A 46 26.51 14.11 -20.80
N ALA A 47 27.72 14.58 -20.55
CA ALA A 47 28.44 15.46 -21.48
C ALA A 47 28.56 14.86 -22.89
N ASP A 48 28.86 13.56 -23.02
CA ASP A 48 29.00 12.87 -24.30
C ASP A 48 27.68 12.84 -25.11
N GLN A 49 26.55 12.68 -24.43
CA GLN A 49 25.23 12.70 -25.05
C GLN A 49 24.87 14.11 -25.50
N LEU A 50 25.18 15.10 -24.66
CA LEU A 50 24.98 16.51 -25.02
C LEU A 50 25.80 16.92 -26.22
N GLU A 51 27.08 16.53 -26.29
CA GLU A 51 27.95 16.83 -27.45
C GLU A 51 27.36 16.27 -28.75
N LYS A 52 26.78 15.05 -28.72
CA LYS A 52 26.08 14.47 -29.90
C LYS A 52 24.88 15.32 -30.31
N LEU A 53 24.11 15.82 -29.36
CA LEU A 53 22.96 16.68 -29.62
C LEU A 53 23.39 18.07 -30.12
N GLU A 54 24.44 18.64 -29.55
CA GLU A 54 25.01 19.94 -29.96
C GLU A 54 25.51 19.93 -31.43
N ARG A 55 26.09 18.81 -31.87
CA ARG A 55 26.48 18.64 -33.27
C ARG A 55 25.28 18.68 -34.24
N LEU A 56 24.10 18.23 -33.79
CA LEU A 56 22.87 18.19 -34.58
C LEU A 56 22.08 19.49 -34.52
N TYR A 57 21.86 20.01 -33.31
CA TYR A 57 20.93 21.12 -33.07
C TYR A 57 21.60 22.47 -32.85
N LYS A 58 22.95 22.46 -32.66
CA LYS A 58 23.79 23.69 -32.47
C LYS A 58 23.22 24.57 -31.37
N ASP A 59 23.03 25.85 -31.63
CA ASP A 59 22.57 26.86 -30.67
C ASP A 59 21.13 26.56 -30.12
N ARG A 60 20.38 25.66 -30.76
CA ARG A 60 19.03 25.28 -30.33
C ARG A 60 19.00 24.01 -29.49
N THR A 61 20.14 23.48 -29.07
CA THR A 61 20.21 22.19 -28.34
C THR A 61 19.42 22.23 -27.05
N GLU A 62 19.61 23.22 -26.21
CA GLU A 62 18.89 23.34 -24.93
C GLU A 62 17.38 23.49 -25.13
N GLU A 63 16.96 24.36 -26.05
CA GLU A 63 15.56 24.54 -26.39
C GLU A 63 14.92 23.23 -26.89
N THR A 64 15.65 22.48 -27.72
CA THR A 64 15.17 21.20 -28.26
C THR A 64 15.01 20.14 -27.16
N ILE A 65 15.99 20.07 -26.22
CA ILE A 65 15.93 19.15 -25.08
C ILE A 65 14.72 19.48 -24.21
N ILE A 66 14.54 20.74 -23.82
CA ILE A 66 13.46 21.20 -22.97
C ILE A 66 12.09 20.96 -23.62
N ASN A 67 11.97 21.26 -24.91
CA ASN A 67 10.73 21.06 -25.65
C ASN A 67 10.37 19.57 -25.78
N LEU A 68 11.35 18.70 -26.12
CA LEU A 68 11.13 17.27 -26.18
C LEU A 68 10.72 16.73 -24.81
N LEU A 69 11.44 17.09 -23.75
CA LEU A 69 11.13 16.68 -22.39
C LEU A 69 9.71 17.07 -21.98
N ASN A 70 9.34 18.33 -22.19
CA ASN A 70 7.99 18.79 -21.87
C ASN A 70 6.91 18.03 -22.68
N ASN A 71 7.16 17.80 -23.97
CA ASN A 71 6.24 17.03 -24.82
C ASN A 71 6.10 15.58 -24.35
N GLU A 72 7.21 14.93 -23.98
CA GLU A 72 7.19 13.55 -23.44
C GLU A 72 6.39 13.47 -22.13
N ILE A 73 6.56 14.43 -21.22
CA ILE A 73 5.79 14.50 -19.98
C ILE A 73 4.30 14.72 -20.25
N LEU A 74 3.96 15.47 -21.30
CA LEU A 74 2.57 15.80 -21.64
C LEU A 74 1.82 14.71 -22.42
N LYS A 75 2.51 13.68 -22.92
CA LYS A 75 1.87 12.56 -23.64
C LYS A 75 0.90 11.79 -22.74
N ASP A 76 -0.27 11.44 -23.24
CA ASP A 76 -1.25 10.61 -22.50
C ASP A 76 -0.74 9.20 -22.19
N SER A 77 0.19 8.70 -22.99
CA SER A 77 0.83 7.40 -22.77
C SER A 77 1.87 7.43 -21.66
N ARG A 78 2.45 8.59 -21.36
CA ARG A 78 3.53 8.81 -20.38
C ARG A 78 3.09 9.77 -19.27
N GLY A 79 4.01 10.34 -18.58
CA GLY A 79 3.85 11.34 -17.51
C GLY A 79 5.19 11.64 -16.88
N LEU A 80 5.20 12.49 -15.85
CA LEU A 80 6.43 12.87 -15.15
C LEU A 80 7.17 11.66 -14.56
N MET A 81 6.44 10.70 -13.97
CA MET A 81 7.07 9.51 -13.37
C MET A 81 7.74 8.60 -14.40
N ASP A 82 7.11 8.40 -15.56
CA ASP A 82 7.69 7.56 -16.60
C ASP A 82 8.95 8.22 -17.17
N VAL A 83 8.91 9.55 -17.38
CA VAL A 83 10.05 10.31 -17.88
C VAL A 83 11.21 10.35 -16.88
N LEU A 84 10.93 10.51 -15.57
CA LEU A 84 11.95 10.43 -14.53
C LEU A 84 12.65 9.07 -14.51
N ARG A 85 11.92 7.97 -14.73
CA ARG A 85 12.45 6.60 -14.64
C ARG A 85 13.12 6.10 -15.90
N GLU A 86 12.61 6.49 -17.05
CA GLU A 86 13.01 5.96 -18.36
C GLU A 86 13.86 6.96 -19.16
N GLY A 87 13.84 8.24 -18.77
CA GLY A 87 14.47 9.30 -19.52
C GLY A 87 13.70 9.68 -20.78
N ILE A 88 14.37 10.38 -21.69
CA ILE A 88 13.87 10.76 -23.01
C ILE A 88 14.80 10.26 -24.11
N GLU A 89 14.24 9.90 -25.25
CA GLU A 89 14.97 9.41 -26.42
C GLU A 89 14.73 10.34 -27.61
N PHE A 90 15.82 10.70 -28.29
CA PHE A 90 15.81 11.51 -29.51
C PHE A 90 15.77 10.62 -30.75
N ASP A 91 15.33 11.17 -31.88
CA ASP A 91 15.20 10.45 -33.17
C ASP A 91 16.53 9.83 -33.66
N ASN A 92 17.66 10.37 -33.23
CA ASN A 92 19.00 9.85 -33.54
C ASN A 92 19.44 8.71 -32.61
N GLY A 93 18.57 8.23 -31.71
CA GLY A 93 18.85 7.19 -30.72
C GLY A 93 19.64 7.67 -29.49
N THR A 94 19.90 8.98 -29.34
CA THR A 94 20.50 9.52 -28.11
C THR A 94 19.45 9.53 -27.00
N THR A 95 19.81 8.98 -25.84
CA THR A 95 18.94 8.96 -24.65
C THR A 95 19.51 9.87 -23.56
N LEU A 96 18.64 10.61 -22.88
CA LEU A 96 18.99 11.38 -21.68
C LEU A 96 18.26 10.81 -20.46
N THR A 97 19.04 10.50 -19.42
CA THR A 97 18.55 10.07 -18.10
C THR A 97 18.16 11.30 -17.28
N LEU A 98 16.98 11.27 -16.65
CA LEU A 98 16.50 12.41 -15.85
C LEU A 98 16.60 12.19 -14.34
N LEU A 99 16.82 10.95 -13.91
CA LEU A 99 17.02 10.57 -12.52
C LEU A 99 17.93 9.35 -12.44
N TYR A 100 19.05 9.47 -11.75
CA TYR A 100 19.87 8.31 -11.43
C TYR A 100 19.37 7.64 -10.17
N ARG A 101 19.10 6.33 -10.28
CA ARG A 101 18.57 5.52 -9.19
C ARG A 101 19.64 5.24 -8.14
N LYS A 102 19.23 5.15 -6.88
CA LYS A 102 20.11 4.69 -5.81
C LYS A 102 20.47 3.22 -6.05
N PRO A 103 21.74 2.87 -6.28
CA PRO A 103 22.11 1.48 -6.48
C PRO A 103 21.90 0.68 -5.19
N GLU A 104 21.36 -0.54 -5.31
CA GLU A 104 21.19 -1.46 -4.16
C GLU A 104 22.53 -1.98 -3.62
N THR A 105 23.57 -1.94 -4.44
CA THR A 105 24.91 -2.41 -4.10
C THR A 105 25.96 -1.37 -4.40
N SER A 106 27.06 -1.37 -3.67
CA SER A 106 28.21 -0.47 -3.90
C SER A 106 29.22 -0.98 -4.95
N ILE A 107 28.91 -2.11 -5.62
CA ILE A 107 29.82 -2.75 -6.59
C ILE A 107 30.07 -1.84 -7.80
N ASN A 108 29.03 -1.25 -8.34
CA ASN A 108 29.14 -0.32 -9.46
C ASN A 108 29.39 1.11 -8.96
N LYS A 109 30.68 1.45 -8.82
CA LYS A 109 31.11 2.78 -8.35
C LYS A 109 30.58 3.92 -9.24
N GLN A 110 30.45 3.69 -10.55
CA GLN A 110 29.91 4.71 -11.46
C GLN A 110 28.42 4.97 -11.19
N ALA A 111 27.64 3.92 -10.90
CA ALA A 111 26.22 4.08 -10.56
C ALA A 111 26.05 4.85 -9.23
N VAL A 112 26.94 4.61 -8.25
CA VAL A 112 26.96 5.37 -6.98
C VAL A 112 27.29 6.84 -7.26
N ALA A 113 28.36 7.12 -8.01
CA ALA A 113 28.76 8.48 -8.35
C ALA A 113 27.67 9.22 -9.14
N ASN A 114 27.01 8.53 -10.07
CA ASN A 114 25.89 9.12 -10.83
C ASN A 114 24.70 9.46 -9.92
N TYR A 115 24.37 8.59 -8.97
CA TYR A 115 23.29 8.86 -8.00
C TYR A 115 23.57 10.12 -7.17
N GLU A 116 24.80 10.30 -6.74
CA GLU A 116 25.21 11.48 -5.94
C GLU A 116 25.14 12.79 -6.74
N GLN A 117 25.14 12.73 -8.06
CA GLN A 117 24.98 13.89 -8.94
C GLN A 117 23.53 14.38 -9.06
N ASN A 118 22.54 13.64 -8.55
CA ASN A 118 21.17 14.15 -8.53
C ASN A 118 21.09 15.44 -7.70
N ILE A 119 20.45 16.46 -8.27
CA ILE A 119 20.30 17.77 -7.65
C ILE A 119 18.90 17.87 -7.05
N PHE A 120 18.82 17.93 -5.74
CA PHE A 120 17.59 18.24 -5.01
C PHE A 120 17.56 19.73 -4.71
N SER A 121 16.47 20.39 -5.03
CA SER A 121 16.33 21.83 -4.77
C SER A 121 14.93 22.20 -4.29
N VAL A 122 14.82 23.36 -3.66
CA VAL A 122 13.57 23.90 -3.16
C VAL A 122 13.47 25.38 -3.53
N MET A 123 12.28 25.81 -3.87
CA MET A 123 11.93 27.21 -4.07
C MET A 123 10.79 27.59 -3.15
N GLU A 124 10.85 28.77 -2.59
CA GLU A 124 9.78 29.39 -1.83
C GLU A 124 8.99 30.38 -2.67
N GLU A 125 7.71 30.60 -2.29
CA GLU A 125 6.87 31.66 -2.83
C GLU A 125 6.73 31.60 -4.37
N VAL A 126 6.49 30.40 -4.93
CA VAL A 126 6.54 30.13 -6.37
C VAL A 126 5.24 30.54 -7.05
N TYR A 127 5.32 31.47 -7.98
CA TYR A 127 4.21 31.88 -8.83
C TYR A 127 4.04 30.90 -10.00
N HIS A 128 3.03 30.04 -9.92
CA HIS A 128 2.72 29.10 -11.02
C HIS A 128 1.72 29.70 -12.02
N LYS A 129 1.04 30.78 -11.62
CA LYS A 129 0.15 31.60 -12.39
C LYS A 129 0.14 33.02 -11.78
N GLU A 130 -0.22 34.02 -12.58
CA GLU A 130 -0.37 35.38 -12.08
C GLU A 130 -1.41 35.44 -10.93
N GLY A 131 -0.99 35.99 -9.80
CA GLY A 131 -1.79 36.08 -8.58
C GLY A 131 -1.90 34.79 -7.77
N GLU A 132 -1.36 33.66 -8.22
CA GLU A 132 -1.40 32.39 -7.51
C GLU A 132 0.03 31.94 -7.13
N ARG A 133 0.29 31.82 -5.84
CA ARG A 133 1.60 31.57 -5.25
C ARG A 133 1.56 30.35 -4.33
N ILE A 134 2.51 29.42 -4.50
CA ILE A 134 2.71 28.24 -3.65
C ILE A 134 3.81 28.52 -2.66
N ASP A 135 3.62 28.14 -1.40
CA ASP A 135 4.58 28.42 -0.33
C ASP A 135 5.93 27.74 -0.57
N LEU A 136 5.95 26.42 -0.84
CA LEU A 136 7.18 25.70 -1.20
C LEU A 136 6.94 24.76 -2.40
N VAL A 137 7.95 24.68 -3.26
CA VAL A 137 8.01 23.65 -4.34
C VAL A 137 9.33 22.92 -4.25
N LEU A 138 9.28 21.59 -4.21
CA LEU A 138 10.44 20.71 -4.19
C LEU A 138 10.72 20.16 -5.59
N PHE A 139 12.01 20.11 -5.95
CA PHE A 139 12.46 19.68 -7.26
C PHE A 139 13.51 18.59 -7.17
N VAL A 140 13.56 17.76 -8.20
CA VAL A 140 14.66 16.83 -8.47
C VAL A 140 15.15 17.08 -9.89
N ASN A 141 16.45 17.37 -10.05
CA ASN A 141 17.09 17.67 -11.34
C ASN A 141 16.32 18.74 -12.15
N GLY A 142 15.79 19.76 -11.45
CA GLY A 142 15.02 20.86 -12.05
C GLY A 142 13.56 20.53 -12.35
N LEU A 143 13.08 19.31 -12.12
CA LEU A 143 11.68 18.92 -12.31
C LEU A 143 10.90 19.06 -11.01
N ALA A 144 9.80 19.82 -11.02
CA ALA A 144 8.95 20.01 -9.85
C ALA A 144 8.23 18.69 -9.50
N ILE A 145 8.40 18.22 -8.25
CA ILE A 145 7.85 16.93 -7.79
C ILE A 145 6.78 17.09 -6.73
N PHE A 146 6.94 18.05 -5.80
CA PHE A 146 5.95 18.30 -4.75
C PHE A 146 5.68 19.78 -4.59
N THR A 147 4.46 20.12 -4.19
CA THR A 147 4.07 21.44 -3.71
C THR A 147 3.61 21.36 -2.27
N VAL A 148 3.82 22.42 -1.50
CA VAL A 148 3.43 22.51 -0.09
C VAL A 148 2.77 23.85 0.17
N GLU A 149 1.59 23.83 0.76
CA GLU A 149 0.91 24.98 1.37
C GLU A 149 1.02 24.87 2.89
N LEU A 150 1.57 25.87 3.51
CA LEU A 150 1.87 25.93 4.94
C LEU A 150 0.89 26.83 5.68
N LYS A 151 0.41 26.37 6.82
CA LYS A 151 -0.37 27.16 7.76
C LYS A 151 0.23 27.10 9.15
N CYS A 152 0.00 28.15 9.93
CA CYS A 152 0.50 28.22 11.30
C CYS A 152 -0.69 28.35 12.26
N ASN A 153 -0.82 27.38 13.17
CA ASN A 153 -1.93 27.34 14.11
C ASN A 153 -1.94 28.54 15.08
N THR A 154 -0.77 29.16 15.31
CA THR A 154 -0.65 30.38 16.15
C THR A 154 -1.33 31.59 15.49
N SER A 155 -1.48 31.59 14.17
CA SER A 155 -2.25 32.61 13.44
C SER A 155 -3.74 32.29 13.31
N GLY A 156 -4.20 31.19 13.93
CA GLY A 156 -5.59 30.74 13.84
C GLY A 156 -5.94 30.02 12.53
N GLN A 157 -4.93 29.65 11.73
CA GLN A 157 -5.10 28.87 10.50
C GLN A 157 -4.62 27.44 10.70
N SER A 158 -5.26 26.49 9.99
CA SER A 158 -4.96 25.06 10.06
C SER A 158 -4.67 24.48 8.67
N TYR A 159 -4.31 23.18 8.64
CA TYR A 159 -4.21 22.43 7.38
C TYR A 159 -5.51 22.48 6.55
N GLU A 160 -6.68 22.66 7.18
CA GLU A 160 -7.97 22.78 6.48
C GLU A 160 -8.00 24.03 5.60
N ASP A 161 -7.43 25.14 6.07
CA ASP A 161 -7.27 26.35 5.26
C ASP A 161 -6.33 26.14 4.08
N ALA A 162 -5.26 25.34 4.27
CA ALA A 162 -4.37 24.98 3.17
C ALA A 162 -5.08 24.08 2.14
N ILE A 163 -5.89 23.12 2.59
CA ILE A 163 -6.73 22.29 1.72
C ILE A 163 -7.71 23.16 0.93
N GLU A 164 -8.39 24.10 1.61
CA GLU A 164 -9.36 24.98 0.95
C GLU A 164 -8.68 25.91 -0.06
N GLN A 165 -7.47 26.36 0.26
CA GLN A 165 -6.63 27.15 -0.65
C GLN A 165 -6.32 26.38 -1.95
N TYR A 166 -5.95 25.09 -1.86
CA TYR A 166 -5.79 24.23 -3.03
C TYR A 166 -7.08 24.02 -3.81
N LYS A 167 -8.22 23.88 -3.15
CA LYS A 167 -9.51 23.65 -3.79
C LYS A 167 -10.08 24.86 -4.50
N GLN A 168 -9.89 26.04 -3.93
CA GLN A 168 -10.58 27.27 -4.41
C GLN A 168 -9.64 28.25 -5.11
N GLN A 169 -8.37 28.32 -4.68
CA GLN A 169 -7.45 29.38 -5.07
C GLN A 169 -6.27 28.88 -5.92
N ARG A 170 -6.25 27.59 -6.29
CA ARG A 170 -5.23 27.04 -7.17
C ARG A 170 -5.87 26.48 -8.44
N ASP A 171 -5.41 27.01 -9.58
CA ASP A 171 -5.93 26.57 -10.87
C ASP A 171 -5.37 25.20 -11.24
N ALA A 172 -6.23 24.18 -11.12
CA ALA A 172 -5.89 22.79 -11.46
C ALA A 172 -5.51 22.56 -12.93
N LYS A 173 -5.74 23.55 -13.80
CA LYS A 173 -5.42 23.45 -15.24
C LYS A 173 -4.01 23.92 -15.58
N THR A 174 -3.32 24.55 -14.62
CA THR A 174 -1.94 24.99 -14.84
C THR A 174 -1.01 23.81 -15.07
N ARG A 175 0.14 24.06 -15.69
CA ARG A 175 1.15 23.03 -15.98
C ARG A 175 1.63 22.33 -14.70
N LEU A 176 1.77 23.08 -13.59
CA LEU A 176 2.23 22.58 -12.29
C LEU A 176 1.29 21.51 -11.71
N PHE A 177 -0.03 21.65 -11.90
CA PHE A 177 -1.05 20.74 -11.35
C PHE A 177 -1.69 19.81 -12.39
N LYS A 178 -1.16 19.80 -13.63
CA LYS A 178 -1.71 18.94 -14.68
C LYS A 178 -1.57 17.45 -14.27
N PRO A 179 -2.66 16.67 -14.25
CA PRO A 179 -2.63 15.28 -13.81
C PRO A 179 -1.53 14.46 -14.49
N ARG A 180 -0.72 13.74 -13.73
CA ARG A 180 0.43 12.92 -14.13
C ARG A 180 1.60 13.68 -14.77
N ALA A 181 1.38 14.89 -15.25
CA ALA A 181 2.39 15.71 -15.91
C ALA A 181 2.95 16.80 -14.99
N GLY A 182 2.16 17.31 -14.06
CA GLY A 182 2.57 18.24 -13.00
C GLY A 182 3.22 17.53 -11.82
N VAL A 183 3.14 18.15 -10.64
CA VAL A 183 3.67 17.58 -9.41
C VAL A 183 3.02 16.24 -9.08
N LEU A 184 3.77 15.39 -8.39
CA LEU A 184 3.33 14.04 -7.99
C LEU A 184 2.40 14.07 -6.77
N ALA A 185 2.62 15.06 -5.89
CA ALA A 185 1.75 15.29 -4.75
C ALA A 185 1.74 16.77 -4.38
N ALA A 186 0.59 17.24 -3.90
CA ALA A 186 0.38 18.54 -3.29
C ALA A 186 0.06 18.33 -1.81
N PHE A 187 0.87 18.91 -0.93
CA PHE A 187 0.75 18.78 0.51
C PHE A 187 0.13 20.02 1.12
N ALA A 188 -0.84 19.82 2.00
CA ALA A 188 -1.43 20.83 2.87
C ALA A 188 -1.05 20.50 4.31
N MET A 189 -0.36 21.39 5.01
CA MET A 189 0.14 21.10 6.34
C MET A 189 0.16 22.32 7.26
N ASP A 190 0.01 22.03 8.55
CA ASP A 190 0.26 22.97 9.63
C ASP A 190 1.31 22.40 10.61
N LEU A 191 1.40 22.91 11.82
CA LEU A 191 2.35 22.40 12.83
C LEU A 191 2.00 21.02 13.36
N ASN A 192 0.76 20.55 13.16
CA ASN A 192 0.21 19.37 13.79
C ASN A 192 -0.10 18.23 12.83
N GLU A 193 -0.64 18.53 11.63
CA GLU A 193 -1.14 17.52 10.71
C GLU A 193 -0.72 17.80 9.26
N VAL A 194 -0.59 16.72 8.46
CA VAL A 194 -0.26 16.75 7.03
C VAL A 194 -1.30 15.99 6.23
N TYR A 195 -1.72 16.60 5.13
CA TYR A 195 -2.61 15.99 4.14
C TYR A 195 -2.05 16.15 2.74
N PHE A 196 -2.36 15.22 1.85
CA PHE A 196 -1.89 15.28 0.46
C PHE A 196 -2.95 14.87 -0.55
N THR A 197 -2.77 15.35 -1.77
CA THR A 197 -3.50 14.87 -2.94
C THR A 197 -2.55 14.67 -4.11
N THR A 198 -2.89 13.75 -5.02
CA THR A 198 -2.14 13.51 -6.27
C THR A 198 -2.80 14.17 -7.48
N GLU A 199 -4.00 14.74 -7.31
CA GLU A 199 -4.74 15.37 -8.40
C GLU A 199 -5.70 16.42 -7.85
N LEU A 200 -5.58 17.65 -8.33
CA LEU A 200 -6.55 18.73 -8.01
C LEU A 200 -7.76 18.64 -8.93
N LYS A 201 -8.96 18.71 -8.32
CA LYS A 201 -10.28 18.69 -8.99
C LYS A 201 -11.20 19.84 -8.51
N GLY A 202 -10.61 20.97 -8.12
CA GLY A 202 -11.34 22.04 -7.47
C GLY A 202 -12.00 21.58 -6.18
N HIS A 203 -13.24 21.94 -5.93
CA HIS A 203 -13.98 21.56 -4.70
C HIS A 203 -14.09 20.04 -4.47
N SER A 204 -14.06 19.23 -5.52
CA SER A 204 -14.12 17.75 -5.40
C SER A 204 -12.77 17.09 -5.13
N THR A 205 -11.71 17.88 -4.90
CA THR A 205 -10.40 17.33 -4.53
C THR A 205 -10.47 16.64 -3.19
N PHE A 206 -10.01 15.39 -3.14
CA PHE A 206 -9.88 14.64 -1.91
C PHE A 206 -8.43 14.68 -1.42
N PHE A 207 -8.24 15.00 -0.14
CA PHE A 207 -6.95 14.99 0.51
C PHE A 207 -6.86 13.81 1.47
N ASN A 208 -5.80 13.02 1.34
CA ASN A 208 -5.51 11.90 2.21
C ASN A 208 -4.62 12.36 3.38
N PRO A 209 -4.87 11.91 4.62
CA PRO A 209 -3.93 12.13 5.71
C PRO A 209 -2.59 11.44 5.45
N PHE A 210 -1.51 12.11 5.85
CA PHE A 210 -0.15 11.57 5.80
C PHE A 210 0.49 11.60 7.18
N ASN A 211 -0.28 11.29 8.21
CA ASN A 211 0.09 11.38 9.62
C ASN A 211 0.60 10.05 10.18
N ILE A 212 1.47 10.13 11.18
CA ILE A 212 2.08 8.97 11.85
C ILE A 212 1.02 8.14 12.59
N GLY A 213 0.06 8.81 13.20
CA GLY A 213 -0.89 8.28 14.18
C GLY A 213 -0.39 8.53 15.60
N ASP A 214 -1.30 8.90 16.51
CA ASP A 214 -1.03 9.11 17.92
C ASP A 214 -2.02 8.31 18.79
N ASN A 215 -1.54 7.63 19.82
CA ASN A 215 -2.33 6.85 20.77
C ASN A 215 -3.39 5.95 20.09
N TYR A 216 -2.98 5.23 19.07
CA TYR A 216 -3.82 4.42 18.19
C TYR A 216 -4.86 5.21 17.38
N GLY A 217 -4.85 6.54 17.39
CA GLY A 217 -5.76 7.45 16.68
C GLY A 217 -5.06 8.21 15.55
N LYS A 218 -5.81 9.18 14.97
CA LYS A 218 -5.30 10.09 13.95
C LYS A 218 -4.29 11.09 14.54
N GLY A 219 -3.64 11.86 13.65
CA GLY A 219 -2.71 12.94 13.99
C GLY A 219 -1.28 12.46 14.16
N ASN A 220 -0.47 13.23 14.86
CA ASN A 220 0.95 12.97 15.06
C ASN A 220 1.31 13.04 16.55
N PRO A 221 2.29 12.25 17.02
CA PRO A 221 2.80 12.36 18.39
C PRO A 221 3.32 13.76 18.66
N HIS A 222 3.19 14.20 19.91
CA HIS A 222 3.73 15.49 20.33
C HIS A 222 5.25 15.53 20.21
N HIS A 223 5.76 16.47 19.43
CA HIS A 223 7.19 16.74 19.31
C HIS A 223 7.62 17.79 20.37
N PRO A 224 8.80 17.65 21.00
CA PRO A 224 9.25 18.58 22.05
C PRO A 224 9.31 20.05 21.60
N ASP A 225 9.61 20.29 20.33
CA ASP A 225 9.67 21.65 19.75
C ASP A 225 8.29 22.19 19.32
N GLY A 226 7.21 21.45 19.58
CA GLY A 226 5.85 21.83 19.23
C GLY A 226 5.50 21.72 17.74
N ILE A 227 6.38 21.09 16.94
CA ILE A 227 6.15 20.89 15.49
C ILE A 227 6.00 19.41 15.22
N ASN A 228 4.78 18.91 15.35
CA ASN A 228 4.47 17.48 15.29
C ASN A 228 4.66 16.86 13.88
N VAL A 229 4.86 17.69 12.87
CA VAL A 229 5.05 17.30 11.47
C VAL A 229 6.52 17.34 11.01
N SER A 230 7.47 17.52 11.93
CA SER A 230 8.91 17.64 11.61
C SER A 230 9.46 16.44 10.84
N TYR A 231 8.87 15.24 11.00
CA TYR A 231 9.23 14.05 10.24
C TYR A 231 9.16 14.23 8.72
N MET A 232 8.41 15.25 8.23
CA MET A 232 8.34 15.52 6.79
C MET A 232 9.71 15.91 6.22
N TRP A 233 10.45 16.81 6.88
CA TRP A 233 11.80 17.19 6.44
C TRP A 233 12.91 16.37 7.10
N GLU A 234 12.67 15.83 8.29
CA GLU A 234 13.64 14.98 8.99
C GLU A 234 13.76 13.59 8.37
N ASP A 235 12.69 13.06 7.76
CA ASP A 235 12.66 11.71 7.20
C ASP A 235 12.12 11.66 5.76
N ILE A 236 10.92 12.19 5.49
CA ILE A 236 10.22 11.96 4.21
C ILE A 236 10.90 12.70 3.04
N TRP A 237 11.34 13.94 3.25
CA TRP A 237 12.00 14.74 2.22
C TRP A 237 13.53 14.61 2.25
N THR A 238 14.08 13.65 2.97
CA THR A 238 15.50 13.31 2.81
C THR A 238 15.76 12.76 1.41
N LYS A 239 16.96 12.99 0.86
CA LYS A 239 17.34 12.51 -0.48
C LYS A 239 17.11 11.01 -0.66
N ASP A 240 17.42 10.23 0.38
CA ASP A 240 17.29 8.77 0.36
C ASP A 240 15.82 8.31 0.34
N THR A 241 14.98 8.88 1.19
CA THR A 241 13.55 8.53 1.22
C THR A 241 12.85 9.00 -0.05
N LEU A 242 13.19 10.20 -0.52
CA LEU A 242 12.60 10.74 -1.74
C LEU A 242 13.00 9.92 -2.97
N SER A 243 14.27 9.53 -3.08
CA SER A 243 14.72 8.61 -4.13
C SER A 243 13.97 7.27 -4.04
N PHE A 244 13.81 6.71 -2.84
CA PHE A 244 13.05 5.47 -2.64
C PHE A 244 11.59 5.61 -3.07
N LEU A 245 10.93 6.72 -2.74
CA LEU A 245 9.57 7.03 -3.19
C LEU A 245 9.48 7.07 -4.72
N LEU A 246 10.37 7.82 -5.38
CA LEU A 246 10.38 7.99 -6.83
C LEU A 246 10.73 6.70 -7.58
N GLU A 247 11.63 5.89 -7.04
CA GLU A 247 12.12 4.70 -7.72
C GLU A 247 11.24 3.47 -7.51
N ARG A 248 10.70 3.29 -6.28
CA ARG A 248 10.13 2.02 -5.83
C ARG A 248 8.64 2.08 -5.50
N ILE A 249 8.14 3.23 -5.05
CA ILE A 249 6.83 3.33 -4.42
C ILE A 249 5.81 4.00 -5.35
N ILE A 250 6.06 5.24 -5.79
CA ILE A 250 5.11 5.98 -6.62
C ILE A 250 5.01 5.30 -8.00
N TYR A 251 3.80 5.01 -8.46
CA TYR A 251 3.61 4.42 -9.79
C TYR A 251 2.26 4.83 -10.41
N ILE A 252 2.13 4.60 -11.72
CA ILE A 252 0.88 4.85 -12.45
C ILE A 252 0.07 3.57 -12.53
N LYS A 253 -1.08 3.54 -11.86
CA LYS A 253 -2.05 2.44 -11.94
C LYS A 253 -3.02 2.67 -13.08
N THR A 254 -3.11 1.71 -13.98
CA THR A 254 -4.11 1.69 -15.06
C THR A 254 -5.29 0.84 -14.65
N LYS A 255 -6.49 1.41 -14.63
CA LYS A 255 -7.73 0.69 -14.35
C LYS A 255 -8.59 0.63 -15.60
N GLU A 256 -8.98 -0.56 -16.00
CA GLU A 256 -9.95 -0.78 -17.07
C GLU A 256 -11.35 -0.91 -16.47
N SER A 257 -12.26 -0.08 -16.89
CA SER A 257 -13.68 -0.20 -16.58
C SER A 257 -14.46 -0.31 -17.88
N ARG A 258 -15.52 -1.11 -17.89
CA ARG A 258 -16.45 -1.19 -19.02
C ARG A 258 -17.73 -0.46 -18.65
N ASN A 259 -18.15 0.45 -19.51
CA ASN A 259 -19.45 1.09 -19.34
C ASN A 259 -20.54 0.00 -19.46
N PRO A 260 -21.42 -0.16 -18.45
CA PRO A 260 -22.45 -1.22 -18.46
C PRO A 260 -23.38 -1.15 -19.70
N ASP A 261 -23.72 0.07 -20.15
CA ASP A 261 -24.68 0.31 -21.21
C ASP A 261 -24.06 0.23 -22.60
N THR A 262 -22.88 0.84 -22.78
CA THR A 262 -22.21 0.94 -24.10
C THR A 262 -21.19 -0.17 -24.37
N LYS A 263 -20.85 -0.98 -23.35
CA LYS A 263 -19.77 -2.00 -23.38
C LYS A 263 -18.40 -1.47 -23.79
N LYS A 264 -18.24 -0.15 -23.97
CA LYS A 264 -16.96 0.46 -24.31
C LYS A 264 -16.03 0.39 -23.11
N ALA A 265 -14.80 -0.09 -23.36
CA ALA A 265 -13.74 -0.07 -22.34
C ALA A 265 -13.25 1.38 -22.15
N LYS A 266 -13.20 1.81 -20.88
CA LYS A 266 -12.58 3.06 -20.48
C LYS A 266 -11.34 2.74 -19.67
N ARG A 267 -10.20 3.23 -20.11
CA ARG A 267 -8.95 3.15 -19.33
C ARG A 267 -8.76 4.46 -18.58
N THR A 268 -8.62 4.36 -17.27
CA THR A 268 -8.27 5.49 -16.41
C THR A 268 -6.90 5.22 -15.80
N LYS A 269 -6.05 6.24 -15.83
CA LYS A 269 -4.72 6.20 -15.22
C LYS A 269 -4.73 7.10 -13.99
N SER A 270 -4.24 6.60 -12.87
CA SER A 270 -4.09 7.37 -11.62
C SER A 270 -2.69 7.20 -11.05
N LEU A 271 -2.13 8.26 -10.52
CA LEU A 271 -0.88 8.20 -9.77
C LEU A 271 -1.19 7.62 -8.39
N ILE A 272 -0.45 6.60 -7.99
CA ILE A 272 -0.54 6.00 -6.66
C ILE A 272 0.63 6.52 -5.83
N PHE A 273 0.27 7.16 -4.72
CA PHE A 273 1.18 7.67 -3.70
C PHE A 273 0.87 6.96 -2.37
N PRO A 274 1.86 6.58 -1.56
CA PRO A 274 1.61 5.84 -0.33
C PRO A 274 1.02 6.74 0.75
N ARG A 275 0.19 6.18 1.63
CA ARG A 275 -0.09 6.78 2.93
C ARG A 275 1.07 6.51 3.87
N TYR A 276 1.21 7.32 4.92
CA TYR A 276 2.36 7.24 5.83
C TYR A 276 2.58 5.83 6.39
N HIS A 277 1.54 5.19 6.95
CA HIS A 277 1.66 3.84 7.52
C HIS A 277 2.10 2.78 6.51
N GLN A 278 1.70 2.90 5.24
CA GLN A 278 2.12 1.99 4.18
C GLN A 278 3.62 2.12 3.90
N LEU A 279 4.10 3.36 3.73
CA LEU A 279 5.52 3.66 3.55
C LEU A 279 6.35 3.22 4.74
N ARG A 280 5.87 3.51 5.97
CA ARG A 280 6.51 3.13 7.23
C ARG A 280 6.66 1.61 7.32
N ALA A 281 5.60 0.85 7.08
CA ALA A 281 5.63 -0.62 7.16
C ALA A 281 6.65 -1.22 6.20
N VAL A 282 6.65 -0.78 4.92
CA VAL A 282 7.61 -1.26 3.91
C VAL A 282 9.04 -0.94 4.33
N ARG A 283 9.33 0.29 4.73
CA ARG A 283 10.68 0.72 5.13
C ARG A 283 11.18 0.02 6.39
N ARG A 284 10.31 -0.16 7.40
CA ARG A 284 10.66 -0.86 8.65
C ARG A 284 11.03 -2.33 8.37
N VAL A 285 10.23 -3.05 7.58
CA VAL A 285 10.54 -4.43 7.22
C VAL A 285 11.86 -4.50 6.44
N LEU A 286 12.07 -3.62 5.45
CA LEU A 286 13.32 -3.59 4.69
C LEU A 286 14.54 -3.31 5.57
N ALA A 287 14.45 -2.37 6.49
CA ALA A 287 15.55 -2.04 7.41
C ALA A 287 15.89 -3.22 8.32
N ASP A 288 14.89 -3.90 8.86
CA ASP A 288 15.08 -5.05 9.73
C ASP A 288 15.66 -6.25 8.95
N VAL A 289 15.16 -6.52 7.75
CA VAL A 289 15.67 -7.58 6.86
C VAL A 289 17.13 -7.32 6.45
N LYS A 290 17.48 -6.09 6.10
CA LYS A 290 18.88 -5.72 5.77
C LYS A 290 19.83 -5.95 6.94
N LYS A 291 19.36 -5.73 8.17
CA LYS A 291 20.16 -5.89 9.40
C LYS A 291 20.26 -7.34 9.84
N ASN A 292 19.16 -8.10 9.80
CA ASN A 292 19.01 -9.39 10.48
C ASN A 292 18.93 -10.59 9.51
N GLY A 293 18.88 -10.35 8.19
CA GLY A 293 18.73 -11.42 7.19
C GLY A 293 17.33 -12.05 7.15
N PRO A 294 17.22 -13.28 6.57
CA PRO A 294 15.93 -13.92 6.27
C PRO A 294 15.38 -14.78 7.41
N GLU A 295 15.59 -14.42 8.67
CA GLU A 295 15.23 -15.29 9.81
C GLU A 295 14.02 -14.81 10.62
N ASN A 296 13.52 -13.59 10.35
CA ASN A 296 12.51 -12.96 11.19
C ASN A 296 11.10 -13.05 10.59
N ASN A 297 10.13 -13.19 11.49
CA ASN A 297 8.71 -13.05 11.16
C ASN A 297 8.21 -11.65 11.52
N TYR A 298 7.22 -11.17 10.77
CA TYR A 298 6.65 -9.84 10.93
C TYR A 298 5.14 -9.91 10.90
N LEU A 299 4.49 -9.29 11.88
CA LEU A 299 3.04 -9.07 11.90
C LEU A 299 2.75 -7.62 11.52
N ILE A 300 2.09 -7.41 10.40
CA ILE A 300 1.61 -6.11 9.94
C ILE A 300 0.11 -6.04 10.19
N GLU A 301 -0.25 -5.39 11.29
CA GLU A 301 -1.63 -5.21 11.69
C GLU A 301 -2.17 -3.91 11.11
N HIS A 302 -2.74 -4.01 9.93
CA HIS A 302 -3.34 -2.90 9.22
C HIS A 302 -4.85 -3.10 9.08
N SER A 303 -5.62 -2.15 9.57
CA SER A 303 -7.09 -2.13 9.52
C SER A 303 -7.67 -2.36 8.13
N ALA A 304 -8.95 -2.71 8.04
CA ALA A 304 -9.70 -2.63 6.80
C ALA A 304 -9.59 -1.22 6.20
N GLY A 305 -9.61 -1.09 4.88
CA GLY A 305 -9.46 0.21 4.21
C GLY A 305 -8.05 0.82 4.25
N SER A 306 -7.07 0.16 4.88
CA SER A 306 -5.68 0.64 4.97
C SER A 306 -4.89 0.59 3.65
N GLY A 307 -5.41 -0.10 2.62
CA GLY A 307 -4.68 -0.32 1.37
C GLY A 307 -3.62 -1.42 1.46
N LYS A 308 -3.88 -2.49 2.19
CA LYS A 308 -2.97 -3.66 2.33
C LYS A 308 -2.45 -4.18 1.00
N THR A 309 -3.31 -4.23 -0.02
CA THR A 309 -2.96 -4.71 -1.36
C THR A 309 -1.76 -3.96 -1.97
N GLU A 310 -1.78 -2.63 -1.91
CA GLU A 310 -0.67 -1.80 -2.38
C GLU A 310 0.57 -2.00 -1.51
N THR A 311 0.42 -2.07 -0.17
CA THR A 311 1.54 -2.31 0.76
C THR A 311 2.21 -3.64 0.49
N ILE A 312 1.45 -4.72 0.28
CA ILE A 312 1.94 -6.06 -0.08
C ILE A 312 2.71 -6.00 -1.40
N SER A 313 2.16 -5.29 -2.40
CA SER A 313 2.78 -5.17 -3.73
C SER A 313 4.13 -4.44 -3.66
N TRP A 314 4.21 -3.30 -2.97
CA TRP A 314 5.46 -2.57 -2.76
C TRP A 314 6.48 -3.40 -1.99
N LEU A 315 6.05 -4.05 -0.92
CA LEU A 315 6.92 -4.90 -0.11
C LEU A 315 7.50 -6.05 -0.94
N ALA A 316 6.68 -6.73 -1.73
CA ALA A 316 7.13 -7.84 -2.57
C ALA A 316 8.18 -7.40 -3.59
N HIS A 317 7.96 -6.30 -4.30
CA HIS A 317 8.91 -5.79 -5.30
C HIS A 317 10.21 -5.30 -4.66
N THR A 318 10.14 -4.69 -3.47
CA THR A 318 11.34 -4.23 -2.76
C THR A 318 12.13 -5.39 -2.16
N LEU A 319 11.48 -6.39 -1.55
CA LEU A 319 12.14 -7.59 -1.02
C LEU A 319 12.78 -8.44 -2.12
N ALA A 320 12.20 -8.48 -3.32
CA ALA A 320 12.74 -9.23 -4.46
C ALA A 320 14.12 -8.72 -4.95
N THR A 321 14.51 -7.51 -4.52
CA THR A 321 15.76 -6.87 -4.95
C THR A 321 16.63 -6.41 -3.79
N VAL A 322 16.27 -6.74 -2.55
CA VAL A 322 17.03 -6.32 -1.36
C VAL A 322 18.34 -7.08 -1.24
N HIS A 323 19.42 -6.37 -0.94
CA HIS A 323 20.76 -6.93 -0.73
C HIS A 323 21.26 -6.67 0.70
N ASN A 324 22.10 -7.57 1.19
CA ASN A 324 22.83 -7.40 2.45
C ASN A 324 24.07 -6.48 2.28
N SER A 325 24.79 -6.24 3.37
CA SER A 325 26.02 -5.45 3.37
C SER A 325 27.15 -6.03 2.50
N GLU A 326 27.09 -7.33 2.19
CA GLU A 326 28.04 -8.03 1.32
C GLU A 326 27.63 -8.02 -0.15
N ASN A 327 26.61 -7.25 -0.50
CA ASN A 327 26.02 -7.14 -1.85
C ASN A 327 25.39 -8.44 -2.37
N GLN A 328 24.94 -9.33 -1.48
CA GLN A 328 24.24 -10.55 -1.83
C GLN A 328 22.72 -10.35 -1.70
N ASN A 329 21.96 -10.92 -2.62
CA ASN A 329 20.51 -10.96 -2.52
C ASN A 329 20.10 -11.67 -1.23
N ILE A 330 19.23 -11.04 -0.42
CA ILE A 330 18.76 -11.66 0.83
C ILE A 330 17.71 -12.74 0.53
N PHE A 331 16.86 -12.51 -0.48
CA PHE A 331 15.84 -13.47 -0.89
C PHE A 331 15.98 -13.86 -2.35
N ASP A 332 15.96 -15.15 -2.63
CA ASP A 332 15.90 -15.69 -3.99
C ASP A 332 14.53 -15.50 -4.61
N THR A 333 13.49 -15.72 -3.80
CA THR A 333 12.09 -15.64 -4.25
C THR A 333 11.21 -15.05 -3.16
N VAL A 334 10.30 -14.16 -3.56
CA VAL A 334 9.22 -13.63 -2.73
C VAL A 334 7.93 -14.36 -3.10
N LEU A 335 7.28 -14.98 -2.12
CA LEU A 335 6.01 -15.65 -2.28
C LEU A 335 4.90 -14.81 -1.68
N ILE A 336 3.85 -14.53 -2.47
CA ILE A 336 2.64 -13.91 -1.96
C ILE A 336 1.57 -15.00 -1.90
N VAL A 337 1.06 -15.25 -0.72
CA VAL A 337 0.13 -16.34 -0.43
C VAL A 337 -1.19 -15.79 0.04
N THR A 338 -2.28 -16.16 -0.63
CA THR A 338 -3.63 -15.78 -0.24
C THR A 338 -4.43 -17.02 0.19
N ASP A 339 -5.35 -16.84 1.14
CA ASP A 339 -6.25 -17.91 1.63
C ASP A 339 -7.41 -18.20 0.65
N ARG A 340 -7.69 -17.31 -0.27
CA ARG A 340 -8.77 -17.47 -1.24
C ARG A 340 -8.45 -18.60 -2.22
N ILE A 341 -9.49 -19.34 -2.64
CA ILE A 341 -9.37 -20.41 -3.65
C ILE A 341 -8.81 -19.84 -4.96
N VAL A 342 -9.15 -18.60 -5.27
CA VAL A 342 -8.71 -17.85 -6.44
C VAL A 342 -7.93 -16.64 -5.97
N VAL A 343 -6.77 -16.40 -6.56
CA VAL A 343 -5.98 -15.18 -6.26
C VAL A 343 -6.82 -13.95 -6.62
N ASP A 344 -6.93 -13.03 -5.67
CA ASP A 344 -7.72 -11.81 -5.84
C ASP A 344 -7.19 -11.00 -7.04
N ARG A 345 -8.10 -10.65 -7.94
CA ARG A 345 -7.77 -9.88 -9.14
C ARG A 345 -7.13 -8.53 -8.81
N GLN A 346 -7.56 -7.88 -7.73
CA GLN A 346 -7.01 -6.60 -7.31
C GLN A 346 -5.54 -6.73 -6.88
N LEU A 347 -5.21 -7.80 -6.16
CA LEU A 347 -3.83 -8.10 -5.77
C LEU A 347 -2.96 -8.40 -7.00
N GLN A 348 -3.47 -9.18 -7.96
CA GLN A 348 -2.76 -9.44 -9.22
C GLN A 348 -2.49 -8.14 -9.99
N GLU A 349 -3.52 -7.31 -10.16
CA GLU A 349 -3.41 -6.02 -10.86
C GLU A 349 -2.44 -5.06 -10.16
N ALA A 350 -2.43 -5.04 -8.81
CA ALA A 350 -1.51 -4.20 -8.06
C ALA A 350 -0.05 -4.66 -8.22
N ILE A 351 0.22 -5.96 -8.11
CA ILE A 351 1.56 -6.52 -8.24
C ILE A 351 2.10 -6.36 -9.67
N GLN A 352 1.26 -6.62 -10.67
CA GLN A 352 1.63 -6.46 -12.08
C GLN A 352 1.71 -4.99 -12.52
N GLY A 353 1.02 -4.09 -11.81
CA GLY A 353 1.00 -2.66 -12.09
C GLY A 353 2.29 -1.93 -11.72
N ILE A 354 3.10 -2.47 -10.81
CA ILE A 354 4.42 -1.91 -10.49
C ILE A 354 5.40 -2.27 -11.61
N PRO A 355 6.16 -1.31 -12.16
CA PRO A 355 7.12 -1.58 -13.23
C PRO A 355 8.15 -2.64 -12.84
N HIS A 356 8.29 -3.69 -13.65
CA HIS A 356 9.23 -4.80 -13.44
C HIS A 356 9.69 -5.41 -14.78
N LYS A 357 10.78 -6.17 -14.76
CA LYS A 357 11.26 -6.87 -15.96
C LYS A 357 10.36 -8.07 -16.27
N ALA A 358 10.18 -8.35 -17.57
CA ALA A 358 9.41 -9.51 -18.00
C ALA A 358 9.95 -10.82 -17.38
N GLY A 359 9.05 -11.68 -16.90
CA GLY A 359 9.40 -12.95 -16.26
C GLY A 359 9.77 -12.87 -14.77
N GLN A 360 9.87 -11.68 -14.19
CA GLN A 360 10.14 -11.54 -12.76
C GLN A 360 8.93 -11.91 -11.88
N VAL A 361 7.72 -11.68 -12.36
CA VAL A 361 6.46 -11.95 -11.64
C VAL A 361 5.73 -13.10 -12.31
N LYS A 362 5.32 -14.11 -11.53
CA LYS A 362 4.47 -15.21 -11.99
C LYS A 362 3.26 -15.35 -11.07
N VAL A 363 2.07 -15.24 -11.65
CA VAL A 363 0.81 -15.42 -10.95
C VAL A 363 0.29 -16.82 -11.25
N MET A 364 -0.05 -17.57 -10.19
CA MET A 364 -0.67 -18.90 -10.28
C MET A 364 -2.19 -18.73 -10.33
N ASP A 365 -2.72 -18.54 -11.53
CA ASP A 365 -4.16 -18.41 -11.80
C ASP A 365 -4.91 -19.74 -11.65
N ASP A 366 -6.20 -19.75 -11.98
CA ASP A 366 -7.05 -20.95 -11.88
C ASP A 366 -6.64 -22.08 -12.83
N LYS A 367 -5.90 -21.76 -13.91
CA LYS A 367 -5.40 -22.72 -14.90
C LYS A 367 -4.05 -23.30 -14.51
N SER A 368 -3.36 -22.67 -13.56
CA SER A 368 -2.04 -23.11 -13.10
C SER A 368 -2.16 -24.28 -12.13
N HIS A 369 -1.39 -25.33 -12.37
CA HIS A 369 -1.33 -26.53 -11.52
C HIS A 369 -0.20 -26.44 -10.48
N SER A 370 -0.19 -27.34 -9.51
CA SER A 370 0.87 -27.43 -8.50
C SER A 370 2.25 -27.67 -9.11
N ALA A 371 2.31 -28.35 -10.27
CA ALA A 371 3.54 -28.54 -11.04
C ALA A 371 4.12 -27.20 -11.57
N ASP A 372 3.27 -26.25 -11.90
CA ASP A 372 3.70 -24.91 -12.36
C ASP A 372 4.31 -24.11 -11.22
N LEU A 373 3.70 -24.20 -10.02
CA LEU A 373 4.26 -23.60 -8.80
C LEU A 373 5.61 -24.24 -8.45
N ALA A 374 5.68 -25.56 -8.50
CA ALA A 374 6.91 -26.29 -8.26
C ALA A 374 8.03 -25.92 -9.26
N SER A 375 7.68 -25.74 -10.53
CA SER A 375 8.61 -25.28 -11.57
C SER A 375 9.08 -23.86 -11.31
N ALA A 376 8.18 -22.95 -10.91
CA ALA A 376 8.51 -21.56 -10.58
C ALA A 376 9.43 -21.44 -9.34
N LEU A 377 9.18 -22.25 -8.31
CA LEU A 377 10.03 -22.31 -7.09
C LEU A 377 11.45 -22.81 -7.40
N ARG A 378 11.58 -23.77 -8.31
CA ARG A 378 12.90 -24.27 -8.77
C ARG A 378 13.61 -23.28 -9.67
N GLY A 379 12.86 -22.49 -10.44
CA GLY A 379 13.38 -21.51 -11.39
C GLY A 379 13.88 -20.23 -10.69
N ASN A 380 14.13 -19.20 -11.50
CA ASN A 380 14.64 -17.90 -11.04
C ASN A 380 13.53 -16.82 -10.97
N THR A 381 12.26 -17.23 -10.81
CA THR A 381 11.16 -16.31 -10.65
C THR A 381 11.30 -15.54 -9.34
N LYS A 382 11.32 -14.21 -9.41
CA LYS A 382 11.57 -13.36 -8.24
C LYS A 382 10.33 -13.19 -7.37
N ILE A 383 9.14 -13.07 -7.97
CA ILE A 383 7.87 -12.91 -7.24
C ILE A 383 6.88 -13.95 -7.75
N ILE A 384 6.33 -14.74 -6.85
CA ILE A 384 5.31 -15.75 -7.16
C ILE A 384 4.07 -15.43 -6.34
N VAL A 385 2.92 -15.29 -7.02
CA VAL A 385 1.62 -15.09 -6.37
C VAL A 385 0.84 -16.39 -6.47
N THR A 386 0.40 -16.92 -5.34
CA THR A 386 -0.25 -18.24 -5.29
C THR A 386 -1.29 -18.31 -4.17
N THR A 387 -2.11 -19.35 -4.22
CA THR A 387 -3.02 -19.69 -3.12
C THR A 387 -2.39 -20.75 -2.23
N ILE A 388 -2.74 -20.72 -0.95
CA ILE A 388 -2.17 -21.64 0.03
C ILE A 388 -2.50 -23.11 -0.31
N HIS A 389 -3.66 -23.40 -0.90
CA HIS A 389 -4.07 -24.75 -1.30
C HIS A 389 -3.13 -25.43 -2.31
N LYS A 390 -2.43 -24.64 -3.15
CA LYS A 390 -1.51 -25.21 -4.15
C LYS A 390 -0.24 -25.80 -3.51
N PHE A 391 0.10 -25.39 -2.29
CA PHE A 391 1.25 -25.94 -1.55
C PHE A 391 1.01 -27.38 -1.07
N PHE A 392 -0.21 -27.77 -0.73
CA PHE A 392 -0.49 -29.15 -0.31
C PHE A 392 -0.08 -30.20 -1.32
N HIS A 393 -0.36 -29.92 -2.58
CA HIS A 393 -0.03 -30.84 -3.66
C HIS A 393 1.47 -30.93 -3.96
N ILE A 394 2.26 -29.94 -3.51
CA ILE A 394 3.72 -29.95 -3.69
C ILE A 394 4.39 -30.85 -2.65
N LEU A 395 3.83 -30.97 -1.44
CA LEU A 395 4.34 -31.85 -0.38
C LEU A 395 4.42 -33.31 -0.82
N GLN A 396 3.53 -33.73 -1.74
CA GLN A 396 3.47 -35.09 -2.26
C GLN A 396 4.48 -35.36 -3.38
N GLN A 397 5.24 -34.37 -3.83
CA GLN A 397 6.22 -34.51 -4.89
C GLN A 397 7.64 -34.38 -4.33
N ASP A 398 8.57 -35.18 -4.82
CA ASP A 398 10.00 -35.23 -4.41
C ASP A 398 10.80 -33.97 -4.80
N LEU A 399 10.26 -32.80 -4.45
CA LEU A 399 10.70 -31.46 -4.84
C LEU A 399 11.61 -30.79 -3.81
N LEU A 400 11.55 -31.26 -2.57
CA LEU A 400 12.14 -30.64 -1.38
C LEU A 400 13.66 -30.55 -1.45
N GLY A 401 14.33 -31.53 -2.08
CA GLY A 401 15.79 -31.53 -2.18
C GLY A 401 16.39 -30.40 -3.02
N LYS A 402 15.64 -29.87 -4.01
CA LYS A 402 16.17 -28.90 -4.99
C LYS A 402 15.98 -27.43 -4.61
N ILE A 403 15.14 -27.11 -3.62
CA ILE A 403 14.87 -25.74 -3.18
C ILE A 403 15.48 -25.41 -1.81
N LYS A 404 16.06 -26.39 -1.12
CA LYS A 404 16.65 -26.24 0.23
C LYS A 404 17.78 -25.20 0.32
N HIS A 405 18.38 -24.79 -0.79
CA HIS A 405 19.44 -23.79 -0.81
C HIS A 405 18.93 -22.36 -1.01
N LYS A 406 17.65 -22.21 -1.28
CA LYS A 406 17.04 -20.90 -1.57
C LYS A 406 16.53 -20.23 -0.31
N THR A 407 16.54 -18.91 -0.35
CA THR A 407 15.95 -18.05 0.67
C THR A 407 14.63 -17.47 0.18
N PHE A 408 13.63 -17.43 1.08
CA PHE A 408 12.28 -17.04 0.77
C PHE A 408 11.77 -15.93 1.68
N ALA A 409 11.11 -14.93 1.10
CA ALA A 409 10.19 -14.05 1.84
C ALA A 409 8.76 -14.49 1.51
N VAL A 410 7.96 -14.80 2.52
CA VAL A 410 6.59 -15.24 2.36
C VAL A 410 5.65 -14.19 2.92
N VAL A 411 4.90 -13.53 2.03
CA VAL A 411 3.91 -12.52 2.38
C VAL A 411 2.54 -13.17 2.39
N ILE A 412 1.86 -13.14 3.54
CA ILE A 412 0.57 -13.79 3.76
C ILE A 412 -0.50 -12.73 3.90
N ASP A 413 -1.46 -12.74 2.98
CA ASP A 413 -2.62 -11.85 3.06
C ASP A 413 -3.75 -12.51 3.86
N GLU A 414 -4.40 -11.71 4.74
CA GLU A 414 -5.50 -12.14 5.63
C GLU A 414 -5.13 -13.30 6.56
N ALA A 415 -4.02 -13.17 7.27
CA ALA A 415 -3.42 -14.21 8.13
C ALA A 415 -4.27 -14.65 9.36
N HIS A 416 -5.53 -14.23 9.45
CA HIS A 416 -6.45 -14.54 10.57
C HIS A 416 -7.42 -15.69 10.29
N SER A 417 -7.42 -16.29 9.10
CA SER A 417 -8.39 -17.33 8.75
C SER A 417 -8.06 -18.68 9.41
N SER A 418 -9.07 -19.45 9.76
CA SER A 418 -8.98 -20.70 10.52
C SER A 418 -8.31 -21.86 9.76
N THR A 419 -8.13 -21.71 8.43
CA THR A 419 -7.47 -22.69 7.55
C THR A 419 -5.95 -22.58 7.55
N HIS A 420 -5.39 -21.56 8.20
CA HIS A 420 -3.96 -21.24 8.10
C HIS A 420 -3.06 -22.22 8.84
N GLY A 421 -3.53 -22.91 9.88
CA GLY A 421 -2.70 -23.77 10.69
C GLY A 421 -2.05 -24.91 9.89
N THR A 422 -2.83 -25.87 9.39
CA THR A 422 -2.34 -27.01 8.59
C THR A 422 -1.64 -26.59 7.29
N LEU A 423 -2.09 -25.47 6.72
CA LEU A 423 -1.56 -24.93 5.48
C LEU A 423 -0.23 -24.22 5.69
N MET A 424 -0.06 -23.53 6.82
CA MET A 424 1.20 -22.94 7.23
C MET A 424 2.25 -24.01 7.51
N GLN A 425 1.87 -25.10 8.16
CA GLN A 425 2.74 -26.25 8.37
C GLN A 425 3.23 -26.84 7.04
N ALA A 426 2.30 -27.05 6.09
CA ALA A 426 2.65 -27.53 4.77
C ALA A 426 3.64 -26.60 4.07
N MET A 427 3.41 -25.30 4.11
CA MET A 427 4.28 -24.30 3.50
C MET A 427 5.66 -24.24 4.19
N THR A 428 5.69 -24.24 5.52
CA THR A 428 6.92 -24.26 6.31
C THR A 428 7.73 -25.53 6.00
N THR A 429 7.09 -26.69 5.94
CA THR A 429 7.74 -27.97 5.60
C THR A 429 8.33 -27.95 4.20
N VAL A 430 7.63 -27.36 3.20
CA VAL A 430 8.12 -27.25 1.83
C VAL A 430 9.35 -26.35 1.72
N LEU A 431 9.36 -25.23 2.43
CA LEU A 431 10.35 -24.17 2.26
C LEU A 431 11.53 -24.27 3.25
N SER A 432 11.39 -25.00 4.35
CA SER A 432 12.41 -25.06 5.40
C SER A 432 13.52 -26.08 5.15
N HIS A 433 14.65 -25.89 5.81
CA HIS A 433 15.82 -26.78 5.72
C HIS A 433 15.70 -28.07 6.55
N LYS A 434 14.77 -28.12 7.51
CA LYS A 434 14.64 -29.28 8.41
C LYS A 434 13.47 -30.17 7.98
N TYR A 435 13.81 -31.39 7.59
CA TYR A 435 12.87 -32.50 7.44
C TYR A 435 13.36 -33.65 8.31
N GLU A 436 12.71 -33.91 9.43
CA GLU A 436 12.82 -35.17 10.15
C GLU A 436 11.47 -35.88 10.05
N ASN A 437 11.50 -37.12 9.57
CA ASN A 437 10.33 -38.00 9.51
C ASN A 437 9.77 -38.18 10.92
N SER A 438 8.58 -37.68 11.17
CA SER A 438 7.76 -38.12 12.31
C SER A 438 6.54 -38.85 11.77
N ASP A 439 6.48 -40.15 12.03
CA ASP A 439 5.31 -41.00 11.81
C ASP A 439 4.16 -40.44 12.66
N GLY A 440 3.02 -40.27 12.02
CA GLY A 440 1.85 -39.61 12.58
C GLY A 440 1.09 -40.42 13.61
N ASP A 441 0.43 -39.73 14.50
CA ASP A 441 -0.76 -40.21 15.22
C ASP A 441 -1.90 -39.22 15.02
N ASP A 442 -2.98 -39.71 14.42
CA ASP A 442 -4.21 -38.96 14.13
C ASP A 442 -5.02 -38.80 15.42
N ASN A 443 -5.26 -37.58 15.86
CA ASN A 443 -6.34 -37.11 16.73
C ASN A 443 -5.88 -36.20 17.89
N LEU A 444 -5.39 -34.99 17.54
CA LEU A 444 -5.31 -33.89 18.49
C LEU A 444 -5.79 -32.60 17.81
N ASP A 445 -6.39 -31.70 18.62
CA ASP A 445 -6.90 -30.40 18.20
C ASP A 445 -5.91 -29.70 17.28
N VAL A 446 -6.21 -29.73 15.98
CA VAL A 446 -5.26 -29.46 14.89
C VAL A 446 -4.61 -28.06 15.00
N GLU A 447 -5.31 -27.09 15.57
CA GLU A 447 -4.77 -25.72 15.75
C GLU A 447 -3.67 -25.62 16.82
N SER A 448 -3.82 -26.34 17.94
CA SER A 448 -2.85 -26.31 19.05
C SER A 448 -1.56 -27.06 18.71
N SER A 449 -1.68 -28.20 18.03
CA SER A 449 -0.53 -29.02 17.64
C SER A 449 0.35 -28.35 16.58
N ILE A 450 -0.23 -27.50 15.73
CA ILE A 450 0.48 -26.77 14.68
C ILE A 450 1.30 -25.62 15.26
N ILE A 451 0.73 -24.89 16.21
CA ILE A 451 1.43 -23.82 16.93
C ILE A 451 2.63 -24.43 17.69
N GLU A 452 2.43 -25.58 18.35
CA GLU A 452 3.50 -26.31 19.01
C GLU A 452 4.59 -26.79 18.04
N GLU A 453 4.23 -27.22 16.84
CA GLU A 453 5.16 -27.75 15.85
C GLU A 453 5.96 -26.64 15.15
N ILE A 454 5.34 -25.46 14.87
CA ILE A 454 6.07 -24.28 14.43
C ILE A 454 6.99 -23.75 15.55
N GLN A 455 6.56 -23.81 16.81
CA GLN A 455 7.40 -23.46 17.95
C GLN A 455 8.53 -24.47 18.16
N LYS A 456 8.28 -25.77 17.95
CA LYS A 456 9.27 -26.86 18.04
C LYS A 456 10.26 -26.86 16.88
N SER A 457 9.83 -26.50 15.65
CA SER A 457 10.71 -26.42 14.49
C SER A 457 11.68 -25.22 14.54
N GLY A 458 11.44 -24.25 15.43
CA GLY A 458 12.29 -23.10 15.65
C GLY A 458 12.28 -22.11 14.47
N LYS A 459 13.08 -21.04 14.60
CA LYS A 459 13.30 -20.08 13.52
C LYS A 459 13.92 -20.77 12.32
N GLN A 460 13.31 -20.59 11.15
CA GLN A 460 13.85 -21.09 9.89
C GLN A 460 14.88 -20.07 9.37
N SER A 461 16.12 -20.50 9.16
CA SER A 461 17.21 -19.61 8.75
C SER A 461 17.11 -19.11 7.30
N ASN A 462 16.22 -19.68 6.52
CA ASN A 462 16.06 -19.33 5.09
C ASN A 462 14.67 -18.78 4.71
N VAL A 463 13.77 -18.56 5.68
CA VAL A 463 12.41 -18.11 5.42
C VAL A 463 12.01 -16.99 6.38
N SER A 464 11.68 -15.83 5.84
CA SER A 464 10.97 -14.77 6.57
C SER A 464 9.49 -14.80 6.22
N MET A 465 8.63 -14.73 7.23
CA MET A 465 7.19 -14.67 7.04
C MET A 465 6.65 -13.29 7.43
N ILE A 466 5.89 -12.67 6.53
CA ILE A 466 5.28 -11.35 6.73
C ILE A 466 3.76 -11.52 6.64
N ALA A 467 3.11 -11.49 7.78
CA ALA A 467 1.67 -11.70 7.92
C ALA A 467 0.92 -10.36 7.93
N PHE A 468 0.00 -10.17 6.99
CA PHE A 468 -0.91 -9.03 6.96
C PHE A 468 -2.30 -9.42 7.47
N THR A 469 -2.84 -8.66 8.41
CA THR A 469 -4.20 -8.86 8.91
C THR A 469 -4.77 -7.57 9.49
N ALA A 470 -6.10 -7.44 9.48
CA ALA A 470 -6.79 -6.34 10.17
C ALA A 470 -7.14 -6.68 11.63
N THR A 471 -7.25 -7.96 11.94
CA THR A 471 -7.75 -8.47 13.24
C THR A 471 -6.97 -9.71 13.64
N PRO A 472 -5.72 -9.53 14.16
CA PRO A 472 -4.90 -10.66 14.56
C PRO A 472 -5.56 -11.41 15.74
N LYS A 473 -5.56 -12.73 15.65
CA LYS A 473 -5.89 -13.59 16.78
C LYS A 473 -4.68 -13.69 17.73
N PRO A 474 -4.88 -14.07 19.00
CA PRO A 474 -3.77 -14.27 19.93
C PRO A 474 -2.68 -15.20 19.38
N GLU A 475 -3.06 -16.26 18.67
CA GLU A 475 -2.16 -17.21 18.04
C GLU A 475 -1.33 -16.56 16.92
N THR A 476 -1.94 -15.70 16.13
CA THR A 476 -1.25 -14.93 15.07
C THR A 476 -0.19 -14.00 15.69
N ILE A 477 -0.50 -13.34 16.80
CA ILE A 477 0.44 -12.48 17.53
C ILE A 477 1.60 -13.34 18.10
N GLN A 478 1.29 -14.54 18.62
CA GLN A 478 2.34 -15.45 19.13
C GLN A 478 3.29 -15.94 18.02
N LEU A 479 2.80 -16.18 16.81
CA LEU A 479 3.62 -16.66 15.70
C LEU A 479 4.45 -15.57 15.02
N PHE A 480 3.84 -14.41 14.77
CA PHE A 480 4.42 -13.37 13.92
C PHE A 480 4.80 -12.09 14.66
N GLY A 481 4.31 -11.91 15.90
CA GLY A 481 4.59 -10.74 16.71
C GLY A 481 6.05 -10.66 17.18
N LYS A 482 6.54 -9.44 17.35
CA LYS A 482 7.85 -9.15 17.98
C LYS A 482 7.70 -8.89 19.47
N LEU A 483 8.72 -9.29 20.24
CA LEU A 483 8.80 -8.94 21.67
C LEU A 483 9.04 -7.43 21.81
N ASN A 484 8.20 -6.77 22.60
CA ASN A 484 8.41 -5.40 23.04
C ASN A 484 9.34 -5.34 24.28
N ALA A 485 9.60 -4.14 24.78
CA ALA A 485 10.46 -3.92 25.95
C ALA A 485 9.94 -4.61 27.23
N ASP A 486 8.63 -4.82 27.34
CA ASP A 486 7.97 -5.46 28.50
C ASP A 486 7.90 -6.99 28.37
N GLY A 487 8.46 -7.57 27.31
CA GLY A 487 8.48 -9.01 27.06
C GLY A 487 7.18 -9.59 26.50
N HIS A 488 6.23 -8.74 26.10
CA HIS A 488 5.00 -9.13 25.40
C HIS A 488 5.20 -9.10 23.88
N LYS A 489 4.53 -10.01 23.19
CA LYS A 489 4.51 -9.99 21.73
C LYS A 489 3.47 -9.00 21.22
N GLU A 490 3.87 -8.16 20.27
CA GLU A 490 3.02 -7.16 19.62
C GLU A 490 3.24 -7.13 18.11
N SER A 491 2.38 -6.43 17.39
CA SER A 491 2.50 -6.23 15.96
C SER A 491 3.77 -5.44 15.63
N PHE A 492 4.47 -5.86 14.56
CA PHE A 492 5.67 -5.17 14.10
C PHE A 492 5.36 -3.78 13.55
N ASP A 493 4.24 -3.63 12.85
CA ASP A 493 3.70 -2.35 12.43
C ASP A 493 2.18 -2.34 12.59
N LEU A 494 1.64 -1.22 13.10
CA LEU A 494 0.23 -1.08 13.44
C LEU A 494 -0.37 0.16 12.75
N TYR A 495 -1.45 -0.06 12.00
CA TYR A 495 -2.41 0.96 11.60
C TYR A 495 -3.78 0.55 12.12
N SER A 496 -4.18 1.14 13.23
CA SER A 496 -5.32 0.68 14.03
C SER A 496 -6.67 0.94 13.34
N MET A 497 -7.69 0.22 13.79
CA MET A 497 -9.08 0.48 13.38
C MET A 497 -9.54 1.87 13.85
N LYS A 498 -9.14 2.30 15.06
CA LYS A 498 -9.44 3.63 15.58
C LYS A 498 -8.89 4.71 14.66
N GLN A 499 -7.61 4.62 14.28
CA GLN A 499 -6.99 5.57 13.36
C GLN A 499 -7.73 5.59 12.02
N ALA A 500 -8.08 4.44 11.45
CA ALA A 500 -8.79 4.34 10.19
C ALA A 500 -10.21 4.96 10.23
N ILE A 501 -10.90 4.87 11.38
CA ILE A 501 -12.20 5.51 11.62
C ILE A 501 -12.02 7.03 11.71
N GLU A 502 -11.09 7.50 12.52
CA GLU A 502 -10.86 8.92 12.76
C GLU A 502 -10.31 9.64 11.51
N GLU A 503 -9.59 8.93 10.63
CA GLU A 503 -9.14 9.40 9.32
C GLU A 503 -10.24 9.28 8.23
N GLY A 504 -11.41 8.71 8.54
CA GLY A 504 -12.56 8.63 7.65
C GLY A 504 -12.49 7.53 6.58
N TYR A 505 -11.59 6.55 6.69
CA TYR A 505 -11.50 5.44 5.73
C TYR A 505 -12.50 4.32 5.97
N ILE A 506 -12.94 4.15 7.20
CA ILE A 506 -13.99 3.20 7.59
C ILE A 506 -15.01 3.88 8.51
N LEU A 507 -16.24 3.42 8.44
CA LEU A 507 -17.30 3.91 9.33
C LEU A 507 -17.10 3.36 10.74
N ASN A 508 -17.48 4.16 11.74
CA ASN A 508 -17.52 3.66 13.11
C ASN A 508 -18.61 2.62 13.26
N VAL A 509 -18.21 1.38 13.47
CA VAL A 509 -19.15 0.26 13.61
C VAL A 509 -20.02 0.43 14.85
N LEU A 510 -19.48 1.04 15.93
CA LEU A 510 -20.20 1.23 17.19
C LEU A 510 -21.36 2.22 17.07
N ASP A 511 -21.30 3.16 16.16
CA ASP A 511 -22.38 4.14 15.92
C ASP A 511 -23.49 3.57 15.02
N ASN A 512 -23.24 2.42 14.39
CA ASN A 512 -24.07 1.87 13.32
C ASN A 512 -24.46 0.40 13.56
N TYR A 513 -24.57 -0.05 14.81
CA TYR A 513 -25.01 -1.42 15.09
C TYR A 513 -26.31 -1.44 15.89
N VAL A 514 -27.09 -2.52 15.70
CA VAL A 514 -28.33 -2.81 16.44
C VAL A 514 -28.15 -4.11 17.21
N ILE A 515 -28.44 -4.05 18.54
CA ILE A 515 -28.35 -5.24 19.41
C ILE A 515 -29.65 -6.03 19.37
N TYR A 516 -29.56 -7.33 19.12
CA TYR A 516 -30.66 -8.24 19.18
C TYR A 516 -30.65 -9.02 20.50
N LYS A 517 -31.43 -8.56 21.50
CA LYS A 517 -31.43 -9.07 22.87
C LYS A 517 -31.86 -10.54 23.00
N THR A 518 -32.81 -11.00 22.22
CA THR A 518 -33.44 -12.34 22.35
C THR A 518 -32.49 -13.50 22.03
N TYR A 519 -31.54 -13.28 21.09
CA TYR A 519 -30.54 -14.29 20.74
C TYR A 519 -29.58 -14.57 21.91
N PHE A 520 -29.24 -13.55 22.66
CA PHE A 520 -28.31 -13.65 23.80
C PHE A 520 -28.87 -14.46 24.98
N GLU A 521 -30.18 -14.32 25.25
CA GLU A 521 -30.84 -15.04 26.34
C GLU A 521 -30.97 -16.54 26.07
N LEU A 522 -31.20 -16.92 24.81
CA LEU A 522 -31.28 -18.33 24.42
C LEU A 522 -29.89 -19.00 24.49
N GLN A 523 -28.88 -18.33 24.03
CA GLN A 523 -27.50 -18.83 24.07
C GLN A 523 -26.97 -18.94 25.51
N LYS A 524 -27.37 -18.04 26.41
CA LYS A 524 -27.04 -18.10 27.82
C LYS A 524 -27.67 -19.32 28.50
N LYS A 525 -28.94 -19.62 28.23
CA LYS A 525 -29.62 -20.84 28.75
C LYS A 525 -28.91 -22.12 28.31
N ILE A 526 -28.43 -22.20 27.04
CA ILE A 526 -27.73 -23.38 26.52
C ILE A 526 -26.32 -23.51 27.16
N ASN A 527 -25.64 -22.38 27.43
CA ASN A 527 -24.32 -22.40 28.03
C ASN A 527 -24.32 -22.76 29.52
N ASP A 528 -25.41 -22.48 30.22
CA ASP A 528 -25.58 -22.75 31.65
C ASP A 528 -26.12 -24.17 31.94
N ASP A 529 -26.43 -24.96 30.89
CA ASP A 529 -26.94 -26.34 31.05
C ASP A 529 -25.78 -27.35 31.20
N PRO A 530 -25.67 -28.05 32.35
CA PRO A 530 -24.57 -28.97 32.63
C PRO A 530 -24.55 -30.25 31.79
N GLU A 531 -25.63 -30.58 31.10
CA GLU A 531 -25.70 -31.77 30.20
C GLU A 531 -24.98 -31.55 28.85
N PHE A 532 -24.69 -30.30 28.48
CA PHE A 532 -24.01 -29.96 27.23
C PHE A 532 -22.49 -29.73 27.43
N LYS A 533 -21.76 -30.77 27.81
CA LYS A 533 -20.33 -30.67 28.11
C LYS A 533 -19.40 -30.72 26.88
N SER A 534 -19.87 -31.11 25.70
CA SER A 534 -19.02 -31.21 24.52
C SER A 534 -19.12 -29.98 23.60
N ILE A 535 -18.00 -29.42 23.17
CA ILE A 535 -17.88 -28.31 22.23
C ILE A 535 -18.61 -28.65 20.91
N THR A 536 -18.59 -29.93 20.50
CA THR A 536 -19.25 -30.40 19.29
C THR A 536 -20.78 -30.38 19.40
N ALA A 537 -21.34 -30.70 20.57
CA ALA A 537 -22.76 -30.60 20.81
C ALA A 537 -23.23 -29.13 20.83
N LYS A 538 -22.51 -28.26 21.48
CA LYS A 538 -22.78 -26.81 21.48
C LYS A 538 -22.77 -26.22 20.07
N ARG A 539 -21.79 -26.59 19.23
CA ARG A 539 -21.73 -26.14 17.82
C ARG A 539 -22.92 -26.68 16.98
N LYS A 540 -23.34 -27.91 17.16
CA LYS A 540 -24.50 -28.47 16.45
C LYS A 540 -25.82 -27.77 16.84
N ILE A 541 -26.00 -27.47 18.10
CA ILE A 541 -27.19 -26.76 18.59
C ILE A 541 -27.20 -25.30 18.14
N ALA A 542 -26.06 -24.59 18.23
CA ALA A 542 -25.93 -23.23 17.72
C ALA A 542 -26.27 -23.17 16.21
N ARG A 543 -25.78 -24.16 15.42
CA ARG A 543 -26.10 -24.26 14.00
C ARG A 543 -27.59 -24.55 13.75
N PHE A 544 -28.23 -25.41 14.56
CA PHE A 544 -29.66 -25.69 14.47
C PHE A 544 -30.50 -24.45 14.74
N ILE A 545 -30.13 -23.66 15.79
CA ILE A 545 -30.83 -22.43 16.13
C ILE A 545 -30.63 -21.36 15.03
N ASP A 546 -29.44 -21.22 14.49
CA ASP A 546 -29.14 -20.26 13.42
C ASP A 546 -29.92 -20.56 12.13
N LEU A 547 -30.16 -21.83 11.83
CA LEU A 547 -30.87 -22.29 10.64
C LEU A 547 -32.38 -22.46 10.84
N HIS A 548 -32.90 -22.22 12.06
CA HIS A 548 -34.30 -22.36 12.36
C HIS A 548 -35.12 -21.26 11.68
N ASP A 549 -36.20 -21.65 10.99
CA ASP A 549 -36.99 -20.76 10.13
C ASP A 549 -37.58 -19.56 10.89
N THR A 550 -38.03 -19.73 12.15
CA THR A 550 -38.53 -18.64 12.99
C THR A 550 -37.45 -17.62 13.32
N ASN A 551 -36.21 -18.05 13.59
CA ASN A 551 -35.11 -17.18 13.88
C ASN A 551 -34.69 -16.37 12.63
N ILE A 552 -34.66 -17.02 11.47
CA ILE A 552 -34.38 -16.36 10.20
C ILE A 552 -35.47 -15.35 9.87
N ALA A 553 -36.75 -15.71 10.05
CA ALA A 553 -37.88 -14.82 9.80
C ALA A 553 -37.82 -13.53 10.63
N GLN A 554 -37.56 -13.64 11.93
CA GLN A 554 -37.42 -12.48 12.82
C GLN A 554 -36.22 -11.58 12.45
N LYS A 555 -35.09 -12.19 12.11
CA LYS A 555 -33.90 -11.41 11.67
C LYS A 555 -34.16 -10.71 10.34
N VAL A 556 -34.81 -11.35 9.39
CA VAL A 556 -35.18 -10.78 8.09
C VAL A 556 -36.13 -9.59 8.26
N GLU A 557 -37.14 -9.71 9.11
CA GLU A 557 -38.04 -8.60 9.45
C GLU A 557 -37.23 -7.36 9.93
N ILE A 558 -36.38 -7.55 10.93
CA ILE A 558 -35.55 -6.44 11.49
C ILE A 558 -34.64 -5.84 10.43
N ILE A 559 -33.99 -6.66 9.62
CA ILE A 559 -33.06 -6.19 8.57
C ILE A 559 -33.81 -5.36 7.53
N ILE A 560 -34.96 -5.83 7.04
CA ILE A 560 -35.75 -5.13 6.02
C ILE A 560 -36.31 -3.82 6.57
N GLU A 561 -36.91 -3.84 7.76
CA GLU A 561 -37.46 -2.63 8.35
C GLU A 561 -36.38 -1.59 8.65
N HIS A 562 -35.24 -2.02 9.16
CA HIS A 562 -34.10 -1.12 9.36
C HIS A 562 -33.61 -0.53 8.03
N PHE A 563 -33.40 -1.37 7.02
CA PHE A 563 -32.95 -0.91 5.70
C PHE A 563 -33.91 0.11 5.09
N LYS A 564 -35.20 -0.21 5.10
CA LYS A 564 -36.25 0.62 4.54
C LYS A 564 -36.36 1.98 5.23
N ASN A 565 -36.33 1.97 6.57
CA ASN A 565 -36.59 3.17 7.36
C ASN A 565 -35.35 4.08 7.50
N ASN A 566 -34.14 3.52 7.49
CA ASN A 566 -32.93 4.25 7.84
C ASN A 566 -31.89 4.33 6.71
N ILE A 567 -31.86 3.39 5.78
CA ILE A 567 -30.75 3.25 4.81
C ILE A 567 -31.20 3.51 3.37
N MET A 568 -32.36 3.00 2.96
CA MET A 568 -32.81 3.00 1.57
C MET A 568 -32.77 4.39 0.88
N HIS A 569 -32.98 5.45 1.64
CA HIS A 569 -33.01 6.82 1.15
C HIS A 569 -31.64 7.48 1.05
N GLN A 570 -30.60 6.84 1.58
CA GLN A 570 -29.24 7.35 1.51
C GLN A 570 -28.68 7.18 0.08
N LEU A 571 -27.61 7.94 -0.24
CA LEU A 571 -26.98 7.94 -1.56
C LEU A 571 -27.97 8.18 -2.70
N ASP A 572 -28.84 9.17 -2.54
CA ASP A 572 -29.89 9.53 -3.52
C ASP A 572 -30.81 8.33 -3.89
N GLY A 573 -31.11 7.47 -2.91
CA GLY A 573 -31.95 6.29 -3.09
C GLY A 573 -31.27 5.10 -3.79
N THR A 574 -29.94 5.12 -3.93
CA THR A 574 -29.16 4.02 -4.53
C THR A 574 -28.44 3.13 -3.50
N ALA A 575 -28.72 3.34 -2.22
CA ALA A 575 -28.10 2.57 -1.15
C ALA A 575 -28.39 1.05 -1.28
N LYS A 576 -27.39 0.24 -0.95
CA LYS A 576 -27.46 -1.23 -1.00
C LYS A 576 -27.10 -1.82 0.36
N ALA A 577 -27.71 -2.97 0.67
CA ALA A 577 -27.35 -3.77 1.83
C ALA A 577 -26.76 -5.11 1.41
N MET A 578 -25.84 -5.64 2.23
CA MET A 578 -25.28 -6.98 2.07
C MET A 578 -25.48 -7.75 3.37
N VAL A 579 -26.11 -8.91 3.27
CA VAL A 579 -26.28 -9.82 4.40
C VAL A 579 -25.26 -10.93 4.31
N VAL A 580 -24.39 -11.01 5.32
CA VAL A 580 -23.39 -12.07 5.45
C VAL A 580 -23.91 -13.13 6.40
N THR A 581 -23.88 -14.39 5.95
CA THR A 581 -24.42 -15.53 6.69
C THR A 581 -23.32 -16.54 7.07
N SER A 582 -23.58 -17.37 8.08
CA SER A 582 -22.63 -18.37 8.60
C SER A 582 -22.35 -19.53 7.63
N SER A 583 -23.21 -19.75 6.63
CA SER A 583 -23.08 -20.86 5.66
C SER A 583 -23.85 -20.58 4.38
N ARG A 584 -23.54 -21.36 3.31
CA ARG A 584 -24.29 -21.34 2.05
C ARG A 584 -25.75 -21.75 2.25
N GLU A 585 -26.00 -22.70 3.12
CA GLU A 585 -27.37 -23.16 3.48
C GLU A 585 -28.17 -22.02 4.13
N ALA A 586 -27.56 -21.30 5.08
CA ALA A 586 -28.14 -20.11 5.68
C ALA A 586 -28.44 -19.04 4.63
N ALA A 587 -27.50 -18.75 3.71
CA ALA A 587 -27.72 -17.76 2.66
C ALA A 587 -28.95 -18.05 1.79
N VAL A 588 -29.15 -19.31 1.43
CA VAL A 588 -30.32 -19.73 0.66
C VAL A 588 -31.63 -19.55 1.45
N LYS A 589 -31.64 -19.96 2.73
CA LYS A 589 -32.79 -19.77 3.62
C LYS A 589 -33.14 -18.29 3.83
N TYR A 590 -32.13 -17.46 4.09
CA TYR A 590 -32.29 -16.01 4.21
C TYR A 590 -32.89 -15.42 2.93
N ARG A 591 -32.41 -15.82 1.75
CA ARG A 591 -32.92 -15.32 0.48
C ARG A 591 -34.41 -15.62 0.30
N TYR A 592 -34.84 -16.85 0.53
CA TYR A 592 -36.26 -17.23 0.44
C TYR A 592 -37.12 -16.44 1.44
N GLU A 593 -36.61 -16.21 2.63
CA GLU A 593 -37.34 -15.47 3.65
C GLU A 593 -37.43 -13.98 3.32
N PHE A 594 -36.36 -13.39 2.77
CA PHE A 594 -36.37 -12.01 2.26
C PHE A 594 -37.43 -11.85 1.16
N GLU A 595 -37.47 -12.75 0.18
CA GLU A 595 -38.46 -12.71 -0.90
C GLU A 595 -39.90 -12.88 -0.35
N ARG A 596 -40.09 -13.76 0.62
CA ARG A 596 -41.36 -13.96 1.29
C ARG A 596 -41.85 -12.74 2.04
N TYR A 597 -40.99 -12.14 2.86
CA TYR A 597 -41.33 -10.99 3.68
C TYR A 597 -41.60 -9.72 2.81
N ILE A 598 -40.77 -9.45 1.83
CA ILE A 598 -40.95 -8.32 0.89
C ILE A 598 -42.30 -8.47 0.16
N LYS A 599 -42.61 -9.65 -0.32
CA LYS A 599 -43.88 -9.92 -1.02
C LYS A 599 -45.10 -9.81 -0.09
N ALA A 600 -45.01 -10.36 1.11
CA ALA A 600 -46.11 -10.32 2.11
C ALA A 600 -46.45 -8.89 2.54
N ASN A 601 -45.46 -8.00 2.61
CA ASN A 601 -45.66 -6.61 3.00
C ASN A 601 -45.84 -5.65 1.82
N GLY A 602 -45.82 -6.14 0.58
CA GLY A 602 -46.05 -5.32 -0.63
C GLY A 602 -44.97 -4.27 -0.87
N TYR A 603 -43.73 -4.48 -0.44
CA TYR A 603 -42.66 -3.50 -0.59
C TYR A 603 -42.18 -3.44 -2.03
N SER A 604 -42.40 -2.27 -2.66
CA SER A 604 -41.87 -1.95 -3.98
C SER A 604 -40.55 -1.18 -3.84
N GLY A 605 -39.54 -1.57 -4.59
CA GLY A 605 -38.23 -0.88 -4.59
C GLY A 605 -37.10 -1.61 -3.85
N ILE A 606 -37.40 -2.62 -3.04
CA ILE A 606 -36.40 -3.54 -2.46
C ILE A 606 -36.31 -4.77 -3.37
N ARG A 607 -35.12 -5.06 -3.93
CA ARG A 607 -34.88 -6.20 -4.84
C ARG A 607 -33.79 -7.11 -4.33
#